data_148025191eeff3bd3fb34b2fc99e6004
#
_entry.id   148025191eeff3bd3fb34b2fc99e6004
#
_cell.length_a   1.000
_cell.length_b   1.000
_cell.length_c   1.000
_cell.angle_alpha   90.00
_cell.angle_beta   90.00
_cell.angle_gamma   90.00
#
_symmetry.space_group_name_H-M   'P 1'
#
loop_
_entity.id
_entity.type
_entity.pdbx_description
1 polymer ?
#
loop_
_entity_poly.entity_id
_entity_poly.type
_entity_poly.pdbx_seq_one_letter_code
_entity_poly.pdbx_strand_id
1 'polypeptide(L)'
;MSTPPLVLTHARLVGAARTVDVLLRDGRVHAVGPDLARGAGAGAEQVDLGGRTVMPGLWDAHTHMTQWALARQRLDVSAATSAAHAIRIVLDRLAARPLTPGTALVGYGFRDGLWPDAPTADLLDAAVGDAPVILVSGDLHCAWFSTAGLRYAGVAAHPTGLLREAEWLPLTSVVDHVPDAVADDWVAEASRAAAARGVVGVVELEITENLAPWRRRIAAGNDALRVRAGVWEPYLDRVLAEELRSGDVVVGTGGLLQQGPLKVVTDGSLNTRTAFCHDPYPGLTGADAHGVLSVPPEHLVPLMAHATRKGLTCAIHAIGDHANTLALDAFAASGARGSVEHAQLLTDADVARFASLGVVASVQPEHAMDDRDVADRHWAGRTGRAFALASLAAAGVELVLGSDAPVAPLDPWVAVSAAVERARDGREPWHPEQRLDLLTALRSSVDGQPLTLAVGAPADLAVLDADPLSAGAPLREMPVAGTLLAGRWTHRGF
;
A
#
# COMPACT_ATOMS: atom_id res chain seq x y z
N MET A 1 18.74 -26.53 5.76
CA MET A 1 18.01 -27.68 6.36
C MET A 1 16.60 -27.63 5.81
N SER A 2 16.03 -28.75 5.31
CA SER A 2 14.63 -28.76 4.88
C SER A 2 13.72 -28.56 6.08
N THR A 3 12.74 -27.68 5.97
CA THR A 3 11.71 -27.48 6.99
C THR A 3 10.95 -28.81 7.16
N PRO A 4 10.71 -29.29 8.40
CA PRO A 4 9.93 -30.50 8.60
C PRO A 4 8.54 -30.35 7.98
N PRO A 5 7.93 -31.44 7.47
CA PRO A 5 6.56 -31.38 6.98
C PRO A 5 5.60 -30.89 8.06
N LEU A 6 4.62 -30.06 7.68
CA LEU A 6 3.57 -29.57 8.56
C LEU A 6 2.21 -30.10 8.07
N VAL A 7 1.43 -30.68 8.95
CA VAL A 7 0.05 -31.06 8.68
C VAL A 7 -0.88 -30.16 9.46
N LEU A 8 -1.71 -29.41 8.75
CA LEU A 8 -2.81 -28.64 9.31
C LEU A 8 -4.04 -29.56 9.31
N THR A 9 -4.46 -30.05 10.47
CA THR A 9 -5.63 -30.91 10.59
C THR A 9 -6.90 -30.11 10.85
N HIS A 10 -8.05 -30.66 10.47
CA HIS A 10 -9.36 -30.01 10.61
C HIS A 10 -9.40 -28.59 10.04
N ALA A 11 -8.69 -28.34 8.94
CA ALA A 11 -8.74 -27.10 8.18
C ALA A 11 -10.04 -26.99 7.38
N ARG A 12 -10.68 -25.85 7.34
CA ARG A 12 -11.79 -25.57 6.44
C ARG A 12 -11.27 -24.72 5.28
N LEU A 13 -11.45 -25.12 4.06
CA LEU A 13 -11.14 -24.27 2.92
C LEU A 13 -12.21 -23.16 2.79
N VAL A 14 -11.84 -22.00 2.26
CA VAL A 14 -12.78 -20.89 2.03
C VAL A 14 -14.01 -21.38 1.27
N GLY A 15 -15.19 -21.09 1.81
CA GLY A 15 -16.49 -21.49 1.26
C GLY A 15 -16.81 -22.97 1.38
N ALA A 16 -15.98 -23.80 1.99
CA ALA A 16 -16.24 -25.23 2.14
C ALA A 16 -17.02 -25.55 3.42
N ALA A 17 -17.97 -26.48 3.33
CA ALA A 17 -18.75 -26.91 4.50
C ALA A 17 -18.01 -27.93 5.38
N ARG A 18 -17.06 -28.68 4.80
CA ARG A 18 -16.35 -29.76 5.51
C ARG A 18 -14.90 -29.39 5.76
N THR A 19 -14.34 -29.94 6.83
CA THR A 19 -12.92 -29.86 7.14
C THR A 19 -12.14 -30.93 6.38
N VAL A 20 -10.87 -30.61 6.10
CA VAL A 20 -9.86 -31.47 5.48
C VAL A 20 -8.54 -31.28 6.20
N ASP A 21 -7.58 -32.15 5.92
CA ASP A 21 -6.20 -31.93 6.29
C ASP A 21 -5.44 -31.29 5.11
N VAL A 22 -4.45 -30.46 5.42
CA VAL A 22 -3.52 -29.86 4.46
C VAL A 22 -2.10 -30.23 4.84
N LEU A 23 -1.42 -30.98 3.97
CA LEU A 23 -0.02 -31.33 4.15
C LEU A 23 0.86 -30.32 3.40
N LEU A 24 1.76 -29.66 4.14
CA LEU A 24 2.76 -28.73 3.63
C LEU A 24 4.13 -29.41 3.67
N ARG A 25 4.87 -29.31 2.57
CA ARG A 25 6.23 -29.85 2.45
C ARG A 25 7.04 -29.00 1.48
N ASP A 26 8.30 -28.75 1.82
CA ASP A 26 9.25 -27.99 0.99
C ASP A 26 8.69 -26.63 0.53
N GLY A 27 7.97 -25.95 1.42
CA GLY A 27 7.37 -24.65 1.18
C GLY A 27 6.16 -24.66 0.23
N ARG A 28 5.57 -25.82 -0.04
CA ARG A 28 4.43 -25.99 -0.95
C ARG A 28 3.29 -26.77 -0.32
N VAL A 29 2.09 -26.56 -0.83
CA VAL A 29 0.94 -27.42 -0.55
C VAL A 29 1.18 -28.77 -1.25
N HIS A 30 1.44 -29.82 -0.45
CA HIS A 30 1.76 -31.13 -0.97
C HIS A 30 0.52 -31.99 -1.23
N ALA A 31 -0.45 -31.93 -0.31
CA ALA A 31 -1.72 -32.62 -0.44
C ALA A 31 -2.84 -31.89 0.32
N VAL A 32 -4.07 -32.06 -0.12
CA VAL A 32 -5.29 -31.63 0.54
C VAL A 32 -6.28 -32.80 0.52
N GLY A 33 -6.78 -33.21 1.67
CA GLY A 33 -7.72 -34.32 1.75
C GLY A 33 -7.91 -34.83 3.18
N PRO A 34 -8.67 -35.90 3.39
CA PRO A 34 -8.88 -36.47 4.72
C PRO A 34 -7.66 -37.29 5.19
N ASP A 35 -7.49 -37.40 6.51
CA ASP A 35 -6.56 -38.34 7.18
C ASP A 35 -5.08 -38.24 6.75
N LEU A 36 -4.60 -37.07 6.29
CA LEU A 36 -3.20 -36.90 5.83
C LEU A 36 -2.20 -37.01 6.96
N ALA A 37 -2.60 -36.73 8.19
CA ALA A 37 -1.74 -36.83 9.36
C ALA A 37 -1.12 -38.24 9.54
N ARG A 38 -1.85 -39.29 9.17
CA ARG A 38 -1.39 -40.69 9.25
C ARG A 38 -0.27 -41.02 8.28
N GLY A 39 -0.21 -40.33 7.13
CA GLY A 39 0.74 -40.58 6.05
C GLY A 39 1.90 -39.59 6.00
N ALA A 40 1.94 -38.57 6.84
CA ALA A 40 2.88 -37.46 6.74
C ALA A 40 4.34 -37.81 7.09
N GLY A 41 4.59 -38.97 7.70
CA GLY A 41 5.91 -39.45 8.07
C GLY A 41 6.30 -39.10 9.53
N ALA A 42 7.25 -39.89 10.07
CA ALA A 42 7.78 -39.64 11.39
C ALA A 42 8.56 -38.31 11.41
N GLY A 43 8.12 -37.36 12.24
CA GLY A 43 8.73 -36.01 12.33
C GLY A 43 7.94 -34.89 11.69
N ALA A 44 6.79 -35.17 11.10
CA ALA A 44 5.86 -34.10 10.68
C ALA A 44 5.24 -33.43 11.89
N GLU A 45 5.29 -32.09 11.93
CA GLU A 45 4.52 -31.30 12.89
C GLU A 45 3.03 -31.41 12.55
N GLN A 46 2.17 -31.57 13.55
CA GLN A 46 0.72 -31.56 13.36
C GLN A 46 0.12 -30.42 14.16
N VAL A 47 -0.71 -29.62 13.49
CA VAL A 47 -1.42 -28.50 14.10
C VAL A 47 -2.91 -28.65 13.81
N ASP A 48 -3.70 -28.78 14.86
CA ASP A 48 -5.16 -28.81 14.75
C ASP A 48 -5.69 -27.38 14.62
N LEU A 49 -6.35 -27.11 13.50
CA LEU A 49 -6.96 -25.81 13.25
C LEU A 49 -8.37 -25.68 13.83
N GLY A 50 -8.96 -26.76 14.37
CA GLY A 50 -10.27 -26.70 15.03
C GLY A 50 -11.41 -26.18 14.14
N GLY A 51 -11.33 -26.36 12.84
CA GLY A 51 -12.31 -25.86 11.89
C GLY A 51 -12.09 -24.42 11.40
N ARG A 52 -10.94 -23.81 11.71
CA ARG A 52 -10.56 -22.50 11.15
C ARG A 52 -10.46 -22.54 9.64
N THR A 53 -10.75 -21.40 9.02
CA THR A 53 -10.73 -21.25 7.57
C THR A 53 -9.30 -21.01 7.09
N VAL A 54 -8.90 -21.72 6.04
CA VAL A 54 -7.58 -21.56 5.38
C VAL A 54 -7.79 -21.09 3.95
N MET A 55 -7.01 -20.08 3.57
CA MET A 55 -6.96 -19.54 2.22
C MET A 55 -5.52 -19.18 1.84
N PRO A 56 -5.23 -18.91 0.55
CA PRO A 56 -3.97 -18.30 0.17
C PRO A 56 -3.71 -17.02 0.99
N GLY A 57 -2.47 -16.79 1.34
CA GLY A 57 -2.05 -15.59 2.04
C GLY A 57 -2.27 -14.34 1.20
N LEU A 58 -2.50 -13.23 1.87
CA LEU A 58 -2.84 -11.97 1.24
C LEU A 58 -1.58 -11.22 0.80
N TRP A 59 -1.71 -10.46 -0.28
CA TRP A 59 -0.71 -9.55 -0.77
C TRP A 59 -1.22 -8.10 -0.71
N ASP A 60 -0.31 -7.19 -0.43
CA ASP A 60 -0.53 -5.77 -0.62
C ASP A 60 0.23 -5.31 -1.87
N ALA A 61 -0.51 -4.86 -2.87
CA ALA A 61 0.06 -4.56 -4.18
C ALA A 61 0.75 -3.19 -4.28
N HIS A 62 0.73 -2.38 -3.22
CA HIS A 62 1.34 -1.05 -3.20
C HIS A 62 1.67 -0.62 -1.79
N THR A 63 2.96 -0.59 -1.46
CA THR A 63 3.43 -0.23 -0.11
C THR A 63 4.69 0.63 -0.14
N HIS A 64 4.86 1.42 0.93
CA HIS A 64 6.07 2.13 1.29
C HIS A 64 6.49 1.66 2.70
N MET A 65 7.16 0.50 2.75
CA MET A 65 7.37 -0.23 4.01
C MET A 65 8.23 0.52 5.04
N THR A 66 9.23 1.28 4.59
CA THR A 66 10.04 2.08 5.50
C THR A 66 9.24 3.26 6.04
N GLN A 67 8.50 3.96 5.19
CA GLN A 67 7.61 5.06 5.62
C GLN A 67 6.52 4.54 6.56
N TRP A 68 5.92 3.38 6.27
CA TRP A 68 4.93 2.77 7.15
C TRP A 68 5.52 2.38 8.51
N ALA A 69 6.71 1.79 8.53
CA ALA A 69 7.41 1.47 9.78
C ALA A 69 7.72 2.73 10.60
N LEU A 70 8.14 3.81 9.93
CA LEU A 70 8.36 5.13 10.55
C LEU A 70 7.06 5.73 11.09
N ALA A 71 5.98 5.71 10.29
CA ALA A 71 4.68 6.24 10.70
C ALA A 71 4.16 5.56 11.96
N ARG A 72 4.36 4.25 12.11
CA ARG A 72 4.00 3.47 13.31
C ARG A 72 4.73 3.91 14.59
N GLN A 73 5.87 4.60 14.46
CA GLN A 73 6.65 5.14 15.58
C GLN A 73 6.32 6.62 15.88
N ARG A 74 5.49 7.26 15.06
CA ARG A 74 5.19 8.70 15.11
C ARG A 74 3.91 9.01 15.85
N LEU A 75 3.71 10.30 16.15
CA LEU A 75 2.46 10.77 16.70
C LEU A 75 1.35 10.66 15.64
N ASP A 76 0.34 9.86 15.92
CA ASP A 76 -0.85 9.79 15.07
C ASP A 76 -1.71 11.05 15.25
N VAL A 77 -1.91 11.80 14.17
CA VAL A 77 -2.79 12.97 14.10
C VAL A 77 -3.94 12.78 13.10
N SER A 78 -4.19 11.54 12.68
CA SER A 78 -5.22 11.20 11.68
C SER A 78 -6.65 11.52 12.14
N ALA A 79 -6.89 11.49 13.44
CA ALA A 79 -8.18 11.85 14.05
C ALA A 79 -8.45 13.37 14.05
N ALA A 80 -7.49 14.21 13.65
CA ALA A 80 -7.66 15.66 13.66
C ALA A 80 -8.66 16.11 12.59
N THR A 81 -9.64 16.90 12.99
CA THR A 81 -10.70 17.47 12.13
C THR A 81 -10.48 18.98 11.89
N SER A 82 -9.39 19.55 12.40
CA SER A 82 -8.99 20.95 12.25
C SER A 82 -7.54 21.14 12.66
N ALA A 83 -6.92 22.25 12.27
CA ALA A 83 -5.58 22.62 12.72
C ALA A 83 -5.53 22.76 14.26
N ALA A 84 -6.55 23.38 14.85
CA ALA A 84 -6.67 23.49 16.31
C ALA A 84 -6.77 22.12 16.99
N HIS A 85 -7.41 21.12 16.38
CA HIS A 85 -7.48 19.76 16.93
C HIS A 85 -6.13 19.04 16.84
N ALA A 86 -5.44 19.13 15.73
CA ALA A 86 -4.09 18.58 15.58
C ALA A 86 -3.12 19.17 16.63
N ILE A 87 -3.19 20.48 16.87
CA ILE A 87 -2.41 21.16 17.91
C ILE A 87 -2.70 20.59 19.30
N ARG A 88 -3.95 20.30 19.66
CA ARG A 88 -4.26 19.67 20.95
C ARG A 88 -3.58 18.32 21.10
N ILE A 89 -3.65 17.47 20.07
CA ILE A 89 -2.97 16.16 20.06
C ILE A 89 -1.45 16.33 20.26
N VAL A 90 -0.84 17.31 19.59
CA VAL A 90 0.57 17.66 19.76
C VAL A 90 0.88 18.07 21.20
N LEU A 91 0.06 18.95 21.79
CA LEU A 91 0.27 19.45 23.15
C LEU A 91 0.15 18.32 24.17
N ASP A 92 -0.86 17.45 24.07
CA ASP A 92 -1.05 16.28 24.93
C ASP A 92 0.19 15.36 24.85
N ARG A 93 0.72 15.15 23.65
CA ARG A 93 1.93 14.33 23.45
C ARG A 93 3.18 14.98 24.08
N LEU A 94 3.36 16.30 23.93
CA LEU A 94 4.49 17.03 24.52
C LEU A 94 4.41 17.07 26.05
N ALA A 95 3.20 17.22 26.61
CA ALA A 95 2.98 17.16 28.04
C ALA A 95 3.29 15.79 28.64
N ALA A 96 2.84 14.73 27.96
CA ALA A 96 3.08 13.34 28.40
C ALA A 96 4.57 12.94 28.31
N ARG A 97 5.29 13.44 27.31
CA ARG A 97 6.70 13.12 27.07
C ARG A 97 7.42 14.30 26.40
N PRO A 98 8.16 15.11 27.15
CA PRO A 98 8.96 16.19 26.59
C PRO A 98 9.96 15.72 25.53
N LEU A 99 10.31 16.63 24.61
CA LEU A 99 11.31 16.33 23.58
C LEU A 99 12.70 16.22 24.18
N THR A 100 13.47 15.30 23.63
CA THR A 100 14.91 15.26 23.87
C THR A 100 15.57 16.45 23.15
N PRO A 101 16.52 17.16 23.77
CA PRO A 101 17.24 18.23 23.09
C PRO A 101 17.83 17.78 21.74
N GLY A 102 17.64 18.60 20.70
CA GLY A 102 18.10 18.30 19.34
C GLY A 102 17.23 17.37 18.53
N THR A 103 16.03 16.96 19.04
CA THR A 103 15.06 16.15 18.29
C THR A 103 13.82 16.97 17.95
N ALA A 104 13.12 16.56 16.89
CA ALA A 104 11.80 17.09 16.53
C ALA A 104 10.70 16.11 16.92
N LEU A 105 9.50 16.63 17.24
CA LEU A 105 8.28 15.84 17.24
C LEU A 105 7.80 15.69 15.81
N VAL A 106 7.80 14.48 15.31
CA VAL A 106 7.21 14.16 14.01
C VAL A 106 5.88 13.48 14.24
N GLY A 107 4.81 14.04 13.68
CA GLY A 107 3.48 13.45 13.62
C GLY A 107 3.12 13.07 12.19
N TYR A 108 2.08 12.23 12.05
CA TYR A 108 1.64 11.71 10.77
C TYR A 108 0.11 11.57 10.73
N GLY A 109 -0.47 11.81 9.54
CA GLY A 109 -1.82 11.38 9.22
C GLY A 109 -2.86 12.51 9.10
N PHE A 110 -2.50 13.79 9.24
CA PHE A 110 -3.49 14.86 9.09
C PHE A 110 -4.03 14.95 7.65
N ARG A 111 -5.28 15.41 7.49
CA ARG A 111 -5.96 15.61 6.20
C ARG A 111 -6.65 16.97 6.19
N ASP A 112 -5.95 18.00 5.72
CA ASP A 112 -6.39 19.40 5.81
C ASP A 112 -7.37 19.85 4.72
N GLY A 113 -7.63 19.02 3.71
CA GLY A 113 -8.40 19.40 2.52
C GLY A 113 -9.81 19.96 2.80
N LEU A 114 -10.40 19.64 3.96
CA LEU A 114 -11.71 20.11 4.39
C LEU A 114 -11.68 20.82 5.76
N TRP A 115 -10.52 21.11 6.31
CA TRP A 115 -10.42 21.77 7.61
C TRP A 115 -11.00 23.19 7.56
N PRO A 116 -11.69 23.62 8.63
CA PRO A 116 -12.25 24.96 8.72
C PRO A 116 -11.18 26.04 8.95
N ASP A 117 -10.02 25.68 9.45
CA ASP A 117 -8.87 26.51 9.76
C ASP A 117 -7.64 26.06 8.99
N ALA A 118 -6.87 26.99 8.47
CA ALA A 118 -5.66 26.67 7.72
C ALA A 118 -4.51 26.28 8.68
N PRO A 119 -3.76 25.19 8.40
CA PRO A 119 -2.56 24.86 9.16
C PRO A 119 -1.44 25.84 8.79
N THR A 120 -1.01 26.66 9.78
CA THR A 120 0.07 27.64 9.61
C THR A 120 1.14 27.51 10.67
N ALA A 121 2.37 27.94 10.35
CA ALA A 121 3.47 27.97 11.33
C ALA A 121 3.10 28.81 12.56
N ASP A 122 2.48 29.97 12.34
CA ASP A 122 2.08 30.88 13.44
C ASP A 122 1.14 30.19 14.44
N LEU A 123 0.21 29.36 13.97
CA LEU A 123 -0.68 28.60 14.86
C LEU A 123 0.06 27.56 15.69
N LEU A 124 1.03 26.86 15.09
CA LEU A 124 1.89 25.91 15.82
C LEU A 124 2.77 26.66 16.81
N ASP A 125 3.46 27.72 16.38
CA ASP A 125 4.40 28.49 17.20
C ASP A 125 3.71 29.09 18.44
N ALA A 126 2.50 29.61 18.26
CA ALA A 126 1.71 30.14 19.37
C ALA A 126 1.40 29.08 20.45
N ALA A 127 1.30 27.81 20.05
CA ALA A 127 0.96 26.71 20.94
C ALA A 127 2.19 25.99 21.52
N VAL A 128 3.21 25.74 20.69
CA VAL A 128 4.36 24.89 21.05
C VAL A 128 5.63 25.67 21.35
N GLY A 129 5.66 27.00 21.13
CA GLY A 129 6.84 27.84 21.31
C GLY A 129 7.99 27.42 20.39
N ASP A 130 9.17 27.26 20.97
CA ASP A 130 10.38 26.87 20.25
C ASP A 130 10.53 25.34 20.03
N ALA A 131 9.49 24.55 20.27
CA ALA A 131 9.56 23.12 20.03
C ALA A 131 9.54 22.82 18.51
N PRO A 132 10.51 22.05 17.99
CA PRO A 132 10.48 21.59 16.60
C PRO A 132 9.35 20.59 16.42
N VAL A 133 8.29 20.98 15.70
CA VAL A 133 7.14 20.13 15.37
C VAL A 133 6.99 20.06 13.87
N ILE A 134 6.81 18.84 13.35
CA ILE A 134 6.63 18.53 11.94
C ILE A 134 5.48 17.54 11.85
N LEU A 135 4.40 17.90 11.18
CA LEU A 135 3.24 17.04 10.95
C LEU A 135 3.17 16.71 9.47
N VAL A 136 3.26 15.44 9.13
CA VAL A 136 3.17 14.95 7.73
C VAL A 136 1.72 14.59 7.44
N SER A 137 1.22 14.96 6.25
CA SER A 137 -0.14 14.64 5.84
C SER A 137 -0.34 13.13 5.63
N GLY A 138 -1.60 12.70 5.70
CA GLY A 138 -1.95 11.29 5.53
C GLY A 138 -1.68 10.76 4.13
N ASP A 139 -1.69 11.63 3.11
CA ASP A 139 -1.37 11.30 1.72
C ASP A 139 0.11 11.47 1.35
N LEU A 140 0.96 11.91 2.30
CA LEU A 140 2.41 12.17 2.13
C LEU A 140 2.77 13.33 1.19
N HIS A 141 1.80 14.03 0.62
CA HIS A 141 2.04 15.10 -0.35
C HIS A 141 2.31 16.48 0.27
N CYS A 142 2.16 16.62 1.60
CA CYS A 142 2.51 17.84 2.31
C CYS A 142 2.95 17.61 3.75
N ALA A 143 3.60 18.63 4.33
CA ALA A 143 3.91 18.64 5.75
C ALA A 143 3.77 20.04 6.34
N TRP A 144 3.31 20.10 7.59
CA TRP A 144 3.06 21.30 8.36
C TRP A 144 4.12 21.45 9.46
N PHE A 145 4.85 22.55 9.44
CA PHE A 145 6.00 22.82 10.29
C PHE A 145 5.73 23.97 11.24
N SER A 146 6.21 23.85 12.49
CA SER A 146 6.51 25.03 13.30
C SER A 146 7.77 25.75 12.76
N THR A 147 7.98 27.02 13.09
CA THR A 147 9.19 27.74 12.71
C THR A 147 10.46 27.02 13.21
N ALA A 148 10.41 26.42 14.40
CA ALA A 148 11.50 25.57 14.90
C ALA A 148 11.65 24.27 14.09
N GLY A 149 10.54 23.69 13.62
CA GLY A 149 10.53 22.54 12.72
C GLY A 149 11.15 22.84 11.36
N LEU A 150 10.86 24.02 10.77
CA LEU A 150 11.51 24.48 9.54
C LEU A 150 13.03 24.56 9.72
N ARG A 151 13.50 25.22 10.80
CA ARG A 151 14.93 25.30 11.12
C ARG A 151 15.56 23.92 11.29
N TYR A 152 14.88 23.00 11.98
CA TYR A 152 15.32 21.61 12.14
C TYR A 152 15.52 20.92 10.79
N ALA A 153 14.60 21.13 9.85
CA ALA A 153 14.66 20.59 8.49
C ALA A 153 15.63 21.35 7.56
N GLY A 154 16.31 22.39 8.04
CA GLY A 154 17.24 23.20 7.24
C GLY A 154 16.56 24.22 6.33
N VAL A 155 15.28 24.52 6.53
CA VAL A 155 14.52 25.54 5.79
C VAL A 155 14.59 26.86 6.54
N ALA A 156 15.08 27.92 5.88
CA ALA A 156 15.30 29.22 6.53
C ALA A 156 14.00 29.90 6.95
N ALA A 157 13.00 29.94 6.08
CA ALA A 157 11.66 30.45 6.33
C ALA A 157 10.68 29.96 5.27
N HIS A 158 9.39 29.89 5.63
CA HIS A 158 8.31 29.63 4.68
C HIS A 158 7.07 30.47 5.07
N PRO A 159 6.33 31.05 4.09
CA PRO A 159 5.25 31.99 4.39
C PRO A 159 4.14 31.43 5.27
N THR A 160 3.82 30.17 5.14
CA THR A 160 2.74 29.50 5.87
C THR A 160 3.22 28.39 6.79
N GLY A 161 4.41 27.83 6.57
CA GLY A 161 4.87 26.60 7.23
C GLY A 161 4.23 25.32 6.72
N LEU A 162 3.30 25.40 5.75
CA LEU A 162 2.71 24.23 5.10
C LEU A 162 3.38 24.05 3.74
N LEU A 163 4.32 23.10 3.64
CA LEU A 163 5.07 22.80 2.44
C LEU A 163 4.36 21.68 1.66
N ARG A 164 4.29 21.80 0.34
CA ARG A 164 3.58 20.86 -0.54
C ARG A 164 4.48 20.40 -1.68
N GLU A 165 4.26 19.18 -2.16
CA GLU A 165 4.89 18.60 -3.35
C GLU A 165 6.41 18.88 -3.42
N ALA A 166 6.86 19.60 -4.44
CA ALA A 166 8.28 19.90 -4.67
C ALA A 166 8.97 20.68 -3.51
N GLU A 167 8.22 21.37 -2.65
CA GLU A 167 8.77 22.00 -1.46
C GLU A 167 8.98 21.01 -0.32
N TRP A 168 8.09 20.01 -0.20
CA TRP A 168 8.09 19.02 0.85
C TRP A 168 8.95 17.79 0.53
N LEU A 169 8.78 17.21 -0.66
CA LEU A 169 9.38 15.92 -1.02
C LEU A 169 10.90 15.83 -0.80
N PRO A 170 11.71 16.89 -1.09
CA PRO A 170 13.14 16.84 -0.81
C PRO A 170 13.49 16.78 0.69
N LEU A 171 12.58 17.22 1.57
CA LEU A 171 12.80 17.25 3.01
C LEU A 171 12.51 15.91 3.69
N THR A 172 11.84 15.00 3.03
CA THR A 172 11.56 13.65 3.56
C THR A 172 12.83 12.95 3.99
N SER A 173 13.91 13.07 3.21
CA SER A 173 15.22 12.50 3.55
C SER A 173 15.84 13.05 4.84
N VAL A 174 15.45 14.23 5.27
CA VAL A 174 15.92 14.85 6.54
C VAL A 174 14.98 14.49 7.68
N VAL A 175 13.67 14.62 7.45
CA VAL A 175 12.61 14.38 8.47
C VAL A 175 12.51 12.89 8.81
N ASP A 176 12.72 12.03 7.83
CA ASP A 176 12.64 10.58 7.97
C ASP A 176 13.99 9.93 8.27
N HIS A 177 15.03 10.74 8.41
CA HIS A 177 16.38 10.21 8.66
C HIS A 177 16.48 9.52 10.01
N VAL A 178 16.68 8.22 9.96
CA VAL A 178 17.05 7.37 11.10
C VAL A 178 18.20 6.47 10.68
N PRO A 179 19.07 6.03 11.62
CA PRO A 179 20.11 5.06 11.29
C PRO A 179 19.50 3.79 10.67
N ASP A 180 20.17 3.25 9.65
CA ASP A 180 19.72 2.06 8.92
C ASP A 180 19.31 0.89 9.85
N ALA A 181 20.11 0.62 10.89
CA ALA A 181 19.81 -0.46 11.83
C ALA A 181 18.48 -0.24 12.57
N VAL A 182 18.17 1.02 12.93
CA VAL A 182 16.90 1.36 13.61
C VAL A 182 15.74 1.22 12.63
N ALA A 183 15.89 1.71 11.41
CA ALA A 183 14.88 1.55 10.36
C ALA A 183 14.62 0.06 10.05
N ASP A 184 15.68 -0.76 9.99
CA ASP A 184 15.57 -2.20 9.73
C ASP A 184 14.83 -2.93 10.86
N ASP A 185 15.06 -2.58 12.12
CA ASP A 185 14.33 -3.13 13.27
C ASP A 185 12.84 -2.76 13.21
N TRP A 186 12.52 -1.51 12.87
CA TRP A 186 11.14 -1.04 12.73
C TRP A 186 10.43 -1.71 11.54
N VAL A 187 11.12 -1.88 10.41
CA VAL A 187 10.57 -2.61 9.26
C VAL A 187 10.36 -4.09 9.59
N ALA A 188 11.24 -4.72 10.39
CA ALA A 188 11.03 -6.09 10.83
C ALA A 188 9.81 -6.21 11.76
N GLU A 189 9.57 -5.24 12.65
CA GLU A 189 8.35 -5.16 13.48
C GLU A 189 7.11 -4.95 12.61
N ALA A 190 7.17 -4.01 11.66
CA ALA A 190 6.10 -3.74 10.72
C ALA A 190 5.76 -4.97 9.85
N SER A 191 6.78 -5.71 9.38
CA SER A 191 6.57 -6.96 8.62
C SER A 191 5.82 -8.01 9.45
N ARG A 192 6.14 -8.16 10.74
CA ARG A 192 5.39 -9.05 11.64
C ARG A 192 3.96 -8.56 11.89
N ALA A 193 3.75 -7.25 11.98
CA ALA A 193 2.40 -6.69 12.11
C ALA A 193 1.55 -6.94 10.86
N ALA A 194 2.12 -6.84 9.66
CA ALA A 194 1.44 -7.21 8.42
C ALA A 194 1.12 -8.72 8.39
N ALA A 195 2.09 -9.58 8.79
CA ALA A 195 1.85 -11.01 8.89
C ALA A 195 0.70 -11.34 9.86
N ALA A 196 0.53 -10.59 10.96
CA ALA A 196 -0.60 -10.76 11.87
C ALA A 196 -1.97 -10.42 11.23
N ARG A 197 -1.98 -9.81 10.04
CA ARG A 197 -3.18 -9.55 9.25
C ARG A 197 -3.33 -10.49 8.04
N GLY A 198 -2.57 -11.58 7.98
CA GLY A 198 -2.64 -12.57 6.91
C GLY A 198 -1.80 -12.23 5.68
N VAL A 199 -0.98 -11.18 5.77
CA VAL A 199 -0.12 -10.75 4.65
C VAL A 199 1.09 -11.67 4.55
N VAL A 200 1.33 -12.16 3.34
CA VAL A 200 2.48 -13.01 3.00
C VAL A 200 3.42 -12.31 2.02
N GLY A 201 2.98 -11.24 1.37
CA GLY A 201 3.81 -10.51 0.43
C GLY A 201 3.37 -9.09 0.18
N VAL A 202 4.30 -8.27 -0.27
CA VAL A 202 4.10 -6.86 -0.60
C VAL A 202 4.80 -6.48 -1.89
N VAL A 203 4.23 -5.52 -2.62
CA VAL A 203 4.93 -4.79 -3.67
C VAL A 203 5.47 -3.51 -3.04
N GLU A 204 6.78 -3.45 -2.89
CA GLU A 204 7.50 -2.35 -2.27
C GLU A 204 7.82 -1.27 -3.27
N LEU A 205 7.24 -0.11 -3.10
CA LEU A 205 7.42 1.05 -3.98
C LEU A 205 8.04 2.26 -3.24
N GLU A 206 8.73 2.01 -2.12
CA GLU A 206 9.43 3.05 -1.35
C GLU A 206 10.31 3.92 -2.25
N ILE A 207 10.33 5.24 -2.00
CA ILE A 207 11.03 6.24 -2.83
C ILE A 207 12.53 6.22 -2.52
N THR A 208 13.17 5.11 -2.79
CA THR A 208 14.59 4.87 -2.53
C THR A 208 15.15 3.75 -3.42
N GLU A 209 16.42 3.43 -3.25
CA GLU A 209 16.98 2.17 -3.74
C GLU A 209 16.45 1.03 -2.85
N ASN A 210 15.67 0.10 -3.43
CA ASN A 210 14.93 -0.89 -2.65
C ASN A 210 15.66 -2.22 -2.47
N LEU A 211 16.49 -2.66 -3.42
CA LEU A 211 17.10 -3.99 -3.37
C LEU A 211 18.12 -4.14 -2.23
N ALA A 212 19.03 -3.17 -2.04
CA ALA A 212 20.09 -3.30 -1.04
C ALA A 212 19.55 -3.30 0.40
N PRO A 213 18.62 -2.39 0.80
CA PRO A 213 17.98 -2.47 2.11
C PRO A 213 17.27 -3.80 2.35
N TRP A 214 16.51 -4.32 1.38
CA TRP A 214 15.81 -5.58 1.56
C TRP A 214 16.75 -6.80 1.58
N ARG A 215 17.84 -6.81 0.81
CA ARG A 215 18.89 -7.83 0.95
C ARG A 215 19.46 -7.84 2.37
N ARG A 216 19.78 -6.66 2.93
CA ARG A 216 20.31 -6.50 4.29
C ARG A 216 19.30 -6.98 5.34
N ARG A 217 18.04 -6.54 5.24
CA ARG A 217 16.94 -6.91 6.15
C ARG A 217 16.69 -8.41 6.17
N ILE A 218 16.63 -9.04 5.01
CA ILE A 218 16.44 -10.50 4.89
C ILE A 218 17.67 -11.26 5.46
N ALA A 219 18.87 -10.81 5.17
CA ALA A 219 20.08 -11.41 5.72
C ALA A 219 20.16 -11.28 7.25
N ALA A 220 19.55 -10.23 7.83
CA ALA A 220 19.40 -10.02 9.26
C ALA A 220 18.23 -10.81 9.89
N GLY A 221 17.46 -11.57 9.08
CA GLY A 221 16.38 -12.43 9.56
C GLY A 221 14.97 -11.82 9.47
N ASN A 222 14.78 -10.71 8.74
CA ASN A 222 13.43 -10.25 8.38
C ASN A 222 12.88 -11.13 7.26
N ASP A 223 12.21 -12.22 7.64
CA ASP A 223 11.72 -13.28 6.79
C ASP A 223 10.19 -13.49 6.88
N ALA A 224 9.48 -12.46 7.36
CA ALA A 224 8.04 -12.54 7.57
C ALA A 224 7.20 -12.36 6.30
N LEU A 225 7.75 -11.73 5.25
CA LEU A 225 7.06 -11.40 4.01
C LEU A 225 7.91 -11.73 2.78
N ARG A 226 7.24 -12.01 1.66
CA ARG A 226 7.83 -11.85 0.34
C ARG A 226 7.79 -10.39 -0.08
N VAL A 227 8.82 -9.94 -0.78
CA VAL A 227 8.92 -8.56 -1.22
C VAL A 227 9.21 -8.52 -2.72
N ARG A 228 8.40 -7.78 -3.44
CA ARG A 228 8.61 -7.46 -4.85
C ARG A 228 9.05 -6.00 -4.92
N ALA A 229 10.38 -5.77 -4.97
CA ALA A 229 10.98 -4.45 -4.82
C ALA A 229 11.01 -3.68 -6.14
N GLY A 230 10.23 -2.62 -6.24
CA GLY A 230 10.23 -1.69 -7.37
C GLY A 230 11.53 -0.91 -7.47
N VAL A 231 11.80 -0.39 -8.67
CA VAL A 231 12.96 0.45 -8.96
C VAL A 231 12.51 1.81 -9.48
N TRP A 232 13.12 2.88 -8.98
CA TRP A 232 12.93 4.24 -9.43
C TRP A 232 13.97 4.62 -10.47
N GLU A 233 13.66 5.58 -11.35
CA GLU A 233 14.54 6.03 -12.44
C GLU A 233 15.99 6.30 -12.00
N PRO A 234 16.29 7.01 -10.88
CA PRO A 234 17.67 7.27 -10.46
C PRO A 234 18.49 6.01 -10.19
N TYR A 235 17.85 4.88 -9.93
CA TYR A 235 18.48 3.60 -9.59
C TYR A 235 18.38 2.56 -10.71
N LEU A 236 17.72 2.92 -11.84
CA LEU A 236 17.42 1.99 -12.93
C LEU A 236 18.67 1.36 -13.53
N ASP A 237 19.67 2.16 -13.88
CA ASP A 237 20.90 1.66 -14.50
C ASP A 237 21.64 0.65 -13.60
N ARG A 238 21.60 0.84 -12.29
CA ARG A 238 22.20 -0.08 -11.31
C ARG A 238 21.48 -1.44 -11.32
N VAL A 239 20.15 -1.44 -11.32
CA VAL A 239 19.35 -2.68 -11.39
C VAL A 239 19.56 -3.38 -12.73
N LEU A 240 19.61 -2.61 -13.83
CA LEU A 240 19.86 -3.17 -15.16
C LEU A 240 21.27 -3.77 -15.31
N ALA A 241 22.25 -3.26 -14.57
CA ALA A 241 23.60 -3.83 -14.52
C ALA A 241 23.65 -5.21 -13.81
N GLU A 242 22.66 -5.51 -12.94
CA GLU A 242 22.49 -6.83 -12.32
C GLU A 242 21.74 -7.81 -13.24
N GLU A 243 21.30 -7.39 -14.42
CA GLU A 243 20.54 -8.16 -15.42
C GLU A 243 19.22 -8.77 -14.88
N LEU A 244 18.68 -8.20 -13.81
CA LEU A 244 17.42 -8.62 -13.20
C LEU A 244 16.21 -8.14 -14.03
N ARG A 245 15.23 -9.03 -14.15
CA ARG A 245 13.91 -8.75 -14.76
C ARG A 245 12.82 -8.75 -13.70
N SER A 246 11.71 -8.09 -13.95
CA SER A 246 10.58 -8.15 -13.03
C SER A 246 10.13 -9.60 -12.82
N GLY A 247 10.05 -10.02 -11.55
CA GLY A 247 9.74 -11.38 -11.11
C GLY A 247 10.96 -12.25 -10.82
N ASP A 248 12.17 -11.85 -11.25
CA ASP A 248 13.39 -12.62 -10.95
C ASP A 248 13.68 -12.60 -9.45
N VAL A 249 13.97 -13.77 -8.90
CA VAL A 249 14.38 -13.93 -7.52
C VAL A 249 15.80 -13.41 -7.33
N VAL A 250 15.98 -12.53 -6.37
CA VAL A 250 17.29 -12.01 -6.00
C VAL A 250 18.10 -13.09 -5.27
N VAL A 251 19.27 -13.38 -5.77
CA VAL A 251 20.16 -14.44 -5.25
C VAL A 251 20.52 -14.18 -3.78
N GLY A 252 20.53 -15.23 -2.96
CA GLY A 252 20.89 -15.15 -1.53
C GLY A 252 19.76 -14.77 -0.59
N THR A 253 18.53 -14.54 -1.10
CA THR A 253 17.39 -14.10 -0.28
C THR A 253 16.38 -15.20 0.05
N GLY A 254 16.71 -16.46 -0.23
CA GLY A 254 15.82 -17.60 0.06
C GLY A 254 14.48 -17.57 -0.68
N GLY A 255 14.38 -16.82 -1.78
CA GLY A 255 13.13 -16.65 -2.54
C GLY A 255 12.20 -15.58 -1.97
N LEU A 256 12.64 -14.81 -0.97
CA LEU A 256 11.80 -13.78 -0.33
C LEU A 256 11.84 -12.44 -1.08
N LEU A 257 12.91 -12.14 -1.81
CA LEU A 257 13.05 -10.89 -2.57
C LEU A 257 13.00 -11.15 -4.06
N GLN A 258 12.17 -10.40 -4.77
CA GLN A 258 12.08 -10.38 -6.22
C GLN A 258 12.30 -8.96 -6.73
N GLN A 259 12.85 -8.84 -7.95
CA GLN A 259 12.83 -7.58 -8.68
C GLN A 259 11.39 -7.22 -9.03
N GLY A 260 10.96 -6.03 -8.65
CA GLY A 260 9.67 -5.44 -8.97
C GLY A 260 9.67 -4.61 -10.26
N PRO A 261 8.64 -3.77 -10.45
CA PRO A 261 8.50 -2.91 -11.62
C PRO A 261 9.38 -1.65 -11.55
N LEU A 262 9.56 -0.98 -12.71
CA LEU A 262 9.93 0.43 -12.75
C LEU A 262 8.75 1.25 -12.19
N LYS A 263 8.97 2.07 -11.15
CA LYS A 263 7.97 2.98 -10.59
C LYS A 263 8.20 4.40 -11.09
N VAL A 264 7.12 5.03 -11.54
CA VAL A 264 7.11 6.45 -11.92
C VAL A 264 5.87 7.12 -11.35
N VAL A 265 6.01 8.36 -10.86
CA VAL A 265 4.91 9.21 -10.41
C VAL A 265 4.69 10.30 -11.45
N THR A 266 3.50 10.30 -12.10
CA THR A 266 3.21 11.22 -13.20
C THR A 266 2.46 12.47 -12.77
N ASP A 267 1.68 12.41 -11.69
CA ASP A 267 0.92 13.55 -11.15
C ASP A 267 0.87 13.51 -9.62
N GLY A 268 0.22 14.48 -9.02
CA GLY A 268 0.06 14.59 -7.58
C GLY A 268 -1.26 13.99 -7.07
N SER A 269 -1.75 14.47 -5.90
CA SER A 269 -2.92 13.92 -5.20
C SER A 269 -4.18 14.79 -5.34
N LEU A 270 -5.35 14.18 -5.02
CA LEU A 270 -6.61 14.91 -4.92
C LEU A 270 -6.61 15.92 -3.77
N ASN A 271 -6.11 15.54 -2.60
CA ASN A 271 -6.15 16.38 -1.41
C ASN A 271 -5.38 17.69 -1.60
N THR A 272 -4.24 17.65 -2.28
CA THR A 272 -3.45 18.84 -2.61
C THR A 272 -3.95 19.56 -3.86
N ARG A 273 -4.90 18.99 -4.60
CA ARG A 273 -5.42 19.46 -5.91
C ARG A 273 -4.34 19.50 -6.99
N THR A 274 -3.41 18.57 -6.92
CA THR A 274 -2.30 18.41 -7.86
C THR A 274 -2.47 17.18 -8.77
N ALA A 275 -3.48 16.35 -8.55
CA ALA A 275 -3.87 15.32 -9.52
C ALA A 275 -4.23 15.97 -10.86
N PHE A 276 -3.61 15.50 -11.97
CA PHE A 276 -3.69 16.16 -13.27
C PHE A 276 -4.95 15.77 -14.03
N CYS A 277 -5.89 16.72 -14.13
CA CYS A 277 -7.24 16.51 -14.63
C CYS A 277 -7.51 17.23 -15.96
N HIS A 278 -8.43 16.68 -16.78
CA HIS A 278 -8.92 17.35 -17.97
C HIS A 278 -9.67 18.66 -17.65
N ASP A 279 -10.49 18.64 -16.59
CA ASP A 279 -11.21 19.83 -16.15
C ASP A 279 -10.48 20.50 -14.99
N PRO A 280 -10.53 21.85 -14.92
CA PRO A 280 -9.87 22.57 -13.84
C PRO A 280 -10.53 22.30 -12.49
N TYR A 281 -9.74 22.42 -11.43
CA TYR A 281 -10.26 22.41 -10.07
C TYR A 281 -11.13 23.63 -9.79
N PRO A 282 -12.23 23.48 -9.06
CA PRO A 282 -13.12 24.60 -8.74
C PRO A 282 -12.37 25.76 -8.05
N GLY A 283 -12.52 26.95 -8.60
CA GLY A 283 -11.91 28.18 -8.06
C GLY A 283 -10.42 28.37 -8.36
N LEU A 284 -9.78 27.44 -9.07
CA LEU A 284 -8.40 27.62 -9.55
C LEU A 284 -8.38 28.17 -10.98
N THR A 285 -7.38 28.98 -11.27
CA THR A 285 -7.12 29.58 -12.61
C THR A 285 -5.62 29.57 -12.88
N GLY A 286 -5.22 29.67 -14.14
CA GLY A 286 -3.81 29.68 -14.52
C GLY A 286 -3.24 28.28 -14.78
N ALA A 287 -1.93 28.15 -14.70
CA ALA A 287 -1.21 26.93 -15.09
C ALA A 287 -1.58 25.72 -14.21
N ASP A 288 -1.76 25.94 -12.92
CA ASP A 288 -1.99 24.87 -11.94
C ASP A 288 -3.49 24.54 -11.78
N ALA A 289 -4.36 25.15 -12.56
CA ALA A 289 -5.82 24.93 -12.45
C ALA A 289 -6.21 23.47 -12.69
N HIS A 290 -5.44 22.74 -13.49
CA HIS A 290 -5.67 21.35 -13.86
C HIS A 290 -4.88 20.34 -13.02
N GLY A 291 -4.12 20.80 -12.00
CA GLY A 291 -3.14 19.98 -11.28
C GLY A 291 -1.75 20.07 -11.90
N VAL A 292 -0.87 19.13 -11.55
CA VAL A 292 0.54 19.13 -11.92
C VAL A 292 0.91 17.83 -12.63
N LEU A 293 1.45 17.93 -13.84
CA LEU A 293 2.07 16.80 -14.53
C LEU A 293 3.57 16.80 -14.25
N SER A 294 4.01 15.89 -13.37
CA SER A 294 5.41 15.81 -12.91
C SER A 294 6.33 15.15 -13.93
N VAL A 295 5.83 14.15 -14.68
CA VAL A 295 6.59 13.43 -15.72
C VAL A 295 5.80 13.46 -17.03
N PRO A 296 6.19 14.30 -17.99
CA PRO A 296 5.47 14.43 -19.26
C PRO A 296 5.75 13.22 -20.19
N PRO A 297 4.89 12.97 -21.19
CA PRO A 297 5.00 11.84 -22.10
C PRO A 297 6.35 11.73 -22.82
N GLU A 298 6.99 12.87 -23.15
CA GLU A 298 8.29 12.94 -23.82
C GLU A 298 9.42 12.30 -22.99
N HIS A 299 9.26 12.27 -21.67
CA HIS A 299 10.17 11.57 -20.75
C HIS A 299 9.66 10.17 -20.42
N LEU A 300 8.37 10.03 -20.13
CA LEU A 300 7.77 8.77 -19.67
C LEU A 300 7.90 7.65 -20.71
N VAL A 301 7.56 7.92 -21.99
CA VAL A 301 7.52 6.90 -23.04
C VAL A 301 8.91 6.30 -23.32
N PRO A 302 10.00 7.09 -23.51
CA PRO A 302 11.34 6.54 -23.67
C PRO A 302 11.82 5.74 -22.45
N LEU A 303 11.51 6.20 -21.23
CA LEU A 303 11.87 5.54 -19.99
C LEU A 303 11.20 4.16 -19.89
N MET A 304 9.88 4.09 -20.08
CA MET A 304 9.13 2.84 -20.09
C MET A 304 9.62 1.87 -21.17
N ALA A 305 9.86 2.38 -22.40
CA ALA A 305 10.40 1.57 -23.49
C ALA A 305 11.81 1.03 -23.17
N HIS A 306 12.65 1.81 -22.49
CA HIS A 306 13.97 1.36 -22.05
C HIS A 306 13.85 0.23 -21.01
N ALA A 307 13.07 0.40 -19.96
CA ALA A 307 12.82 -0.61 -18.94
C ALA A 307 12.25 -1.91 -19.54
N THR A 308 11.25 -1.78 -20.43
CA THR A 308 10.61 -2.92 -21.11
C THR A 308 11.59 -3.74 -21.94
N ARG A 309 12.47 -3.09 -22.71
CA ARG A 309 13.52 -3.82 -23.47
C ARG A 309 14.47 -4.63 -22.58
N LYS A 310 14.59 -4.24 -21.32
CA LYS A 310 15.41 -4.92 -20.31
C LYS A 310 14.63 -5.95 -19.48
N GLY A 311 13.33 -6.12 -19.75
CA GLY A 311 12.48 -7.11 -19.10
C GLY A 311 11.82 -6.63 -17.81
N LEU A 312 11.83 -5.33 -17.54
CA LEU A 312 11.07 -4.76 -16.42
C LEU A 312 9.63 -4.43 -16.84
N THR A 313 8.69 -4.70 -15.97
CA THR A 313 7.33 -4.14 -16.03
C THR A 313 7.35 -2.71 -15.49
N CYS A 314 6.25 -1.97 -15.70
CA CYS A 314 6.14 -0.59 -15.24
C CYS A 314 4.94 -0.44 -14.29
N ALA A 315 5.10 0.34 -13.21
CA ALA A 315 4.06 0.76 -12.28
C ALA A 315 3.96 2.28 -12.34
N ILE A 316 2.94 2.78 -13.03
CA ILE A 316 2.80 4.21 -13.34
C ILE A 316 1.70 4.80 -12.47
N HIS A 317 2.07 5.68 -11.54
CA HIS A 317 1.11 6.41 -10.72
C HIS A 317 0.34 7.40 -11.59
N ALA A 318 -0.98 7.35 -11.53
CA ALA A 318 -1.87 8.33 -12.15
C ALA A 318 -3.19 8.43 -11.36
N ILE A 319 -3.46 9.61 -10.82
CA ILE A 319 -4.66 9.91 -10.03
C ILE A 319 -5.70 10.67 -10.86
N GLY A 320 -5.32 11.76 -11.51
CA GLY A 320 -6.23 12.55 -12.35
C GLY A 320 -6.60 11.85 -13.65
N ASP A 321 -7.77 12.16 -14.20
CA ASP A 321 -8.26 11.55 -15.45
C ASP A 321 -7.37 11.87 -16.66
N HIS A 322 -6.73 13.03 -16.70
CA HIS A 322 -5.78 13.35 -17.77
C HIS A 322 -4.46 12.58 -17.58
N ALA A 323 -3.96 12.47 -16.35
CA ALA A 323 -2.77 11.65 -16.06
C ALA A 323 -2.99 10.18 -16.43
N ASN A 324 -4.17 9.61 -16.13
CA ASN A 324 -4.54 8.25 -16.51
C ASN A 324 -4.56 8.06 -18.03
N THR A 325 -5.15 9.02 -18.78
CA THR A 325 -5.14 9.00 -20.24
C THR A 325 -3.70 8.96 -20.78
N LEU A 326 -2.82 9.85 -20.28
CA LEU A 326 -1.42 9.93 -20.70
C LEU A 326 -0.62 8.67 -20.31
N ALA A 327 -0.88 8.08 -19.14
CA ALA A 327 -0.25 6.83 -18.73
C ALA A 327 -0.62 5.68 -19.69
N LEU A 328 -1.89 5.54 -20.05
CA LEU A 328 -2.36 4.54 -21.02
C LEU A 328 -1.80 4.80 -22.43
N ASP A 329 -1.65 6.06 -22.85
CA ASP A 329 -0.96 6.43 -24.10
C ASP A 329 0.51 5.98 -24.06
N ALA A 330 1.18 6.15 -22.91
CA ALA A 330 2.57 5.73 -22.74
C ALA A 330 2.71 4.19 -22.76
N PHE A 331 1.78 3.43 -22.16
CA PHE A 331 1.73 1.96 -22.29
C PHE A 331 1.57 1.54 -23.76
N ALA A 332 0.63 2.16 -24.48
CA ALA A 332 0.41 1.86 -25.89
C ALA A 332 1.65 2.17 -26.77
N ALA A 333 2.30 3.32 -26.55
CA ALA A 333 3.44 3.78 -27.34
C ALA A 333 4.74 3.00 -27.03
N SER A 334 4.97 2.64 -25.77
CA SER A 334 6.19 1.94 -25.31
C SER A 334 6.10 0.43 -25.50
N GLY A 335 4.91 -0.16 -25.62
CA GLY A 335 4.68 -1.59 -25.57
C GLY A 335 4.96 -2.21 -24.20
N ALA A 336 5.05 -1.40 -23.15
CA ALA A 336 5.28 -1.86 -21.79
C ALA A 336 4.11 -2.72 -21.27
N ARG A 337 4.43 -3.58 -20.28
CA ARG A 337 3.44 -4.29 -19.45
C ARG A 337 3.54 -3.77 -18.02
N GLY A 338 2.48 -3.89 -17.25
CA GLY A 338 2.48 -3.53 -15.84
C GLY A 338 1.15 -2.93 -15.41
N SER A 339 1.21 -1.97 -14.49
CA SER A 339 0.05 -1.39 -13.84
C SER A 339 0.00 0.14 -13.94
N VAL A 340 -1.21 0.66 -13.90
CA VAL A 340 -1.44 2.03 -13.44
C VAL A 340 -1.78 1.95 -11.95
N GLU A 341 -1.02 2.68 -11.17
CA GLU A 341 -1.21 2.79 -9.73
C GLU A 341 -2.24 3.87 -9.43
N HIS A 342 -3.12 3.61 -8.51
CA HIS A 342 -4.28 4.39 -8.09
C HIS A 342 -5.44 4.34 -9.09
N ALA A 343 -5.25 4.69 -10.38
CA ALA A 343 -6.32 4.73 -11.38
C ALA A 343 -7.60 5.40 -10.81
N GLN A 344 -7.42 6.55 -10.12
CA GLN A 344 -8.39 7.03 -9.15
C GLN A 344 -9.56 7.76 -9.79
N LEU A 345 -9.29 8.65 -10.76
CA LEU A 345 -10.32 9.28 -11.60
C LEU A 345 -10.09 8.85 -13.05
N LEU A 346 -11.10 8.32 -13.70
CA LEU A 346 -11.00 7.79 -15.05
C LEU A 346 -12.00 8.45 -16.00
N THR A 347 -11.69 8.45 -17.30
CA THR A 347 -12.70 8.64 -18.33
C THR A 347 -13.34 7.30 -18.70
N ASP A 348 -14.58 7.31 -19.21
CA ASP A 348 -15.24 6.07 -19.66
C ASP A 348 -14.46 5.39 -20.80
N ALA A 349 -13.79 6.18 -21.64
CA ALA A 349 -12.95 5.67 -22.73
C ALA A 349 -11.71 4.93 -22.17
N ASP A 350 -11.11 5.43 -21.09
CA ASP A 350 -9.90 4.83 -20.51
C ASP A 350 -10.18 3.50 -19.82
N VAL A 351 -11.38 3.30 -19.26
CA VAL A 351 -11.77 1.99 -18.71
C VAL A 351 -11.66 0.88 -19.78
N ALA A 352 -12.14 1.12 -20.99
CA ALA A 352 -12.00 0.15 -22.08
C ALA A 352 -10.55 -0.03 -22.54
N ARG A 353 -9.73 1.02 -22.44
CA ARG A 353 -8.31 0.98 -22.83
C ARG A 353 -7.48 0.14 -21.87
N PHE A 354 -7.74 0.17 -20.56
CA PHE A 354 -7.09 -0.74 -19.61
C PHE A 354 -7.19 -2.19 -20.08
N ALA A 355 -8.41 -2.66 -20.38
CA ALA A 355 -8.65 -4.02 -20.84
C ALA A 355 -7.94 -4.31 -22.18
N SER A 356 -8.07 -3.43 -23.16
CA SER A 356 -7.51 -3.65 -24.50
C SER A 356 -5.98 -3.65 -24.52
N LEU A 357 -5.33 -2.90 -23.63
CA LEU A 357 -3.87 -2.85 -23.48
C LEU A 357 -3.34 -3.93 -22.53
N GLY A 358 -4.21 -4.61 -21.78
CA GLY A 358 -3.81 -5.58 -20.75
C GLY A 358 -3.05 -4.92 -19.60
N VAL A 359 -3.38 -3.67 -19.29
CA VAL A 359 -2.79 -2.92 -18.17
C VAL A 359 -3.57 -3.25 -16.90
N VAL A 360 -2.85 -3.61 -15.84
CA VAL A 360 -3.42 -3.91 -14.52
C VAL A 360 -3.82 -2.60 -13.83
N ALA A 361 -4.97 -2.56 -13.17
CA ALA A 361 -5.31 -1.47 -12.28
C ALA A 361 -4.94 -1.85 -10.83
N SER A 362 -3.89 -1.21 -10.32
CA SER A 362 -3.44 -1.35 -8.92
C SER A 362 -4.13 -0.27 -8.10
N VAL A 363 -5.14 -0.67 -7.35
CA VAL A 363 -6.09 0.26 -6.74
C VAL A 363 -6.08 0.18 -5.21
N GLN A 364 -6.41 1.29 -4.56
CA GLN A 364 -6.46 1.43 -3.11
C GLN A 364 -7.90 1.78 -2.68
N PRO A 365 -8.75 0.78 -2.42
CA PRO A 365 -10.17 1.04 -2.15
C PRO A 365 -10.43 1.88 -0.91
N GLU A 366 -9.56 1.83 0.10
CA GLU A 366 -9.70 2.63 1.32
C GLU A 366 -9.51 4.13 1.05
N HIS A 367 -8.73 4.52 0.03
CA HIS A 367 -8.62 5.93 -0.37
C HIS A 367 -9.98 6.52 -0.74
N ALA A 368 -10.90 5.73 -1.30
CA ALA A 368 -12.26 6.21 -1.55
C ALA A 368 -13.00 6.59 -0.27
N MET A 369 -12.72 5.92 0.84
CA MET A 369 -13.35 6.21 2.13
C MET A 369 -12.75 7.46 2.78
N ASP A 370 -11.46 7.67 2.59
CA ASP A 370 -10.75 8.84 3.09
C ASP A 370 -11.08 10.09 2.27
N ASP A 371 -11.15 9.96 0.96
CA ASP A 371 -11.18 11.08 0.01
C ASP A 371 -12.59 11.46 -0.45
N ARG A 372 -13.65 10.70 -0.11
CA ARG A 372 -15.01 10.92 -0.64
C ARG A 372 -15.49 12.37 -0.56
N ASP A 373 -15.29 13.03 0.59
CA ASP A 373 -15.78 14.40 0.81
C ASP A 373 -14.92 15.44 0.05
N VAL A 374 -13.63 15.17 -0.09
CA VAL A 374 -12.71 15.98 -0.88
C VAL A 374 -13.03 15.82 -2.38
N ALA A 375 -13.33 14.58 -2.82
CA ALA A 375 -13.76 14.28 -4.17
C ALA A 375 -15.09 14.95 -4.50
N ASP A 376 -16.08 14.84 -3.62
CA ASP A 376 -17.39 15.51 -3.79
C ASP A 376 -17.25 17.03 -3.94
N ARG A 377 -16.24 17.62 -3.28
CA ARG A 377 -15.92 19.05 -3.39
C ARG A 377 -15.15 19.42 -4.65
N HIS A 378 -14.08 18.69 -4.95
CA HIS A 378 -13.12 19.08 -5.97
C HIS A 378 -13.33 18.39 -7.33
N TRP A 379 -13.98 17.23 -7.33
CA TRP A 379 -14.40 16.50 -8.53
C TRP A 379 -15.92 16.47 -8.69
N ALA A 380 -16.62 17.49 -8.18
CA ALA A 380 -18.06 17.61 -8.27
C ALA A 380 -18.56 17.36 -9.70
N GLY A 381 -19.58 16.49 -9.84
CA GLY A 381 -20.11 16.07 -11.15
C GLY A 381 -19.27 15.01 -11.88
N ARG A 382 -18.11 14.60 -11.34
CA ARG A 382 -17.22 13.58 -11.91
C ARG A 382 -17.01 12.38 -10.98
N THR A 383 -17.49 12.45 -9.74
CA THR A 383 -17.25 11.43 -8.70
C THR A 383 -17.78 10.04 -9.04
N GLY A 384 -18.78 9.92 -9.92
CA GLY A 384 -19.24 8.62 -10.43
C GLY A 384 -18.17 7.84 -11.21
N ARG A 385 -17.10 8.53 -11.67
CA ARG A 385 -15.95 7.93 -12.35
C ARG A 385 -14.71 7.82 -11.45
N ALA A 386 -14.82 8.25 -10.18
CA ALA A 386 -13.76 8.13 -9.22
C ALA A 386 -13.80 6.75 -8.53
N PHE A 387 -12.64 6.12 -8.38
CA PHE A 387 -12.53 4.77 -7.81
C PHE A 387 -13.49 3.78 -8.49
N ALA A 388 -13.44 3.73 -9.82
CA ALA A 388 -14.38 3.05 -10.70
C ALA A 388 -14.15 1.52 -10.74
N LEU A 389 -14.11 0.88 -9.57
CA LEU A 389 -13.68 -0.52 -9.38
C LEU A 389 -14.60 -1.50 -10.14
N ALA A 390 -15.93 -1.35 -10.00
CA ALA A 390 -16.87 -2.24 -10.70
C ALA A 390 -16.84 -2.04 -12.22
N SER A 391 -16.64 -0.80 -12.68
CA SER A 391 -16.51 -0.50 -14.10
C SER A 391 -15.27 -1.15 -14.71
N LEU A 392 -14.11 -1.09 -14.02
CA LEU A 392 -12.88 -1.77 -14.43
C LEU A 392 -13.06 -3.28 -14.45
N ALA A 393 -13.62 -3.87 -13.39
CA ALA A 393 -13.89 -5.31 -13.32
C ALA A 393 -14.85 -5.79 -14.42
N ALA A 394 -15.92 -5.04 -14.68
CA ALA A 394 -16.89 -5.34 -15.74
C ALA A 394 -16.27 -5.26 -17.15
N ALA A 395 -15.28 -4.40 -17.35
CA ALA A 395 -14.49 -4.32 -18.59
C ALA A 395 -13.47 -5.46 -18.73
N GLY A 396 -13.31 -6.34 -17.72
CA GLY A 396 -12.35 -7.44 -17.72
C GLY A 396 -10.92 -7.02 -17.39
N VAL A 397 -10.75 -5.87 -16.76
CA VAL A 397 -9.43 -5.38 -16.28
C VAL A 397 -9.01 -6.22 -15.08
N GLU A 398 -7.76 -6.64 -15.07
CA GLU A 398 -7.16 -7.25 -13.88
C GLU A 398 -6.99 -6.18 -12.80
N LEU A 399 -7.55 -6.47 -11.61
CA LEU A 399 -7.42 -5.61 -10.44
C LEU A 399 -6.49 -6.26 -9.43
N VAL A 400 -5.62 -5.44 -8.80
CA VAL A 400 -4.87 -5.80 -7.60
C VAL A 400 -5.10 -4.76 -6.53
N LEU A 401 -5.32 -5.21 -5.29
CA LEU A 401 -5.60 -4.31 -4.18
C LEU A 401 -4.33 -4.01 -3.38
N GLY A 402 -4.15 -2.76 -3.03
CA GLY A 402 -3.07 -2.29 -2.16
C GLY A 402 -3.57 -1.30 -1.12
N SER A 403 -2.73 -1.01 -0.14
CA SER A 403 -2.99 0.00 0.89
C SER A 403 -2.38 1.35 0.57
N ASP A 404 -1.27 1.36 -0.18
CA ASP A 404 -0.39 2.51 -0.27
C ASP A 404 0.12 2.95 1.12
N ALA A 405 0.33 1.94 2.01
CA ALA A 405 0.76 2.21 3.37
C ALA A 405 2.03 3.06 3.41
N PRO A 406 2.03 4.15 4.20
CA PRO A 406 1.15 4.48 5.32
C PRO A 406 -0.12 5.28 4.98
N VAL A 407 -0.42 5.59 3.72
CA VAL A 407 -1.60 6.41 3.33
C VAL A 407 -2.90 5.78 3.83
N ALA A 408 -3.04 4.47 3.68
CA ALA A 408 -4.04 3.67 4.37
C ALA A 408 -3.35 2.56 5.19
N PRO A 409 -4.05 1.93 6.15
CA PRO A 409 -3.49 0.83 6.92
C PRO A 409 -3.04 -0.32 6.02
N LEU A 410 -1.84 -0.89 6.26
CA LEU A 410 -1.40 -2.13 5.63
C LEU A 410 -2.21 -3.31 6.22
N ASP A 411 -3.40 -3.41 5.75
CA ASP A 411 -4.37 -4.44 6.13
C ASP A 411 -5.26 -4.76 4.92
N PRO A 412 -5.01 -5.83 4.17
CA PRO A 412 -5.82 -6.17 3.01
C PRO A 412 -7.31 -6.35 3.31
N TRP A 413 -7.68 -6.67 4.54
CA TRP A 413 -9.09 -6.77 4.94
C TRP A 413 -9.80 -5.42 4.93
N VAL A 414 -9.08 -4.35 5.27
CA VAL A 414 -9.57 -2.97 5.14
C VAL A 414 -9.83 -2.65 3.66
N ALA A 415 -8.91 -3.00 2.77
CA ALA A 415 -9.07 -2.78 1.33
C ALA A 415 -10.23 -3.62 0.76
N VAL A 416 -10.36 -4.90 1.14
CA VAL A 416 -11.48 -5.77 0.74
C VAL A 416 -12.81 -5.20 1.22
N SER A 417 -12.92 -4.82 2.51
CA SER A 417 -14.15 -4.21 3.05
C SER A 417 -14.51 -2.93 2.29
N ALA A 418 -13.55 -2.02 2.07
CA ALA A 418 -13.79 -0.78 1.35
C ALA A 418 -14.23 -1.03 -0.10
N ALA A 419 -13.66 -2.02 -0.78
CA ALA A 419 -14.06 -2.38 -2.15
C ALA A 419 -15.48 -2.95 -2.24
N VAL A 420 -15.90 -3.74 -1.24
CA VAL A 420 -17.20 -4.44 -1.22
C VAL A 420 -18.29 -3.58 -0.63
N GLU A 421 -18.02 -2.88 0.47
CA GLU A 421 -19.03 -2.13 1.23
C GLU A 421 -19.17 -0.68 0.75
N ARG A 422 -18.06 -0.07 0.31
CA ARG A 422 -17.99 1.37 -0.06
C ARG A 422 -18.48 2.27 1.06
N ALA A 423 -18.32 1.82 2.31
CA ALA A 423 -18.77 2.50 3.51
C ALA A 423 -17.77 2.32 4.65
N ARG A 424 -17.73 3.32 5.55
CA ARG A 424 -16.95 3.31 6.78
C ARG A 424 -17.66 4.19 7.81
N ASP A 425 -17.47 3.89 9.09
CA ASP A 425 -17.93 4.71 10.24
C ASP A 425 -19.46 4.94 10.26
N GLY A 426 -20.23 3.95 9.80
CA GLY A 426 -21.71 4.03 9.78
C GLY A 426 -22.28 5.01 8.74
N ARG A 427 -21.44 5.52 7.84
CA ARG A 427 -21.86 6.39 6.74
C ARG A 427 -22.49 5.56 5.62
N GLU A 428 -23.43 6.17 4.89
CA GLU A 428 -23.99 5.57 3.68
C GLU A 428 -22.89 5.24 2.64
N PRO A 429 -23.05 4.14 1.90
CA PRO A 429 -22.12 3.78 0.84
C PRO A 429 -21.93 4.90 -0.19
N TRP A 430 -20.67 5.19 -0.50
CA TRP A 430 -20.33 6.20 -1.51
C TRP A 430 -20.15 5.53 -2.88
N HIS A 431 -20.95 5.91 -3.87
CA HIS A 431 -21.01 5.28 -5.19
C HIS A 431 -21.15 3.75 -5.10
N PRO A 432 -22.28 3.23 -4.52
CA PRO A 432 -22.48 1.80 -4.33
C PRO A 432 -22.50 1.00 -5.64
N GLU A 433 -22.73 1.64 -6.78
CA GLU A 433 -22.63 1.07 -8.12
C GLU A 433 -21.20 0.66 -8.50
N GLN A 434 -20.19 1.18 -7.79
CA GLN A 434 -18.78 0.84 -7.98
C GLN A 434 -18.25 -0.21 -7.00
N ARG A 435 -19.15 -0.92 -6.29
CA ARG A 435 -18.79 -2.05 -5.43
C ARG A 435 -18.21 -3.21 -6.24
N LEU A 436 -17.20 -3.85 -5.71
CA LEU A 436 -16.82 -5.19 -6.16
C LEU A 436 -17.67 -6.25 -5.47
N ASP A 437 -17.92 -7.36 -6.13
CA ASP A 437 -18.32 -8.56 -5.42
C ASP A 437 -17.15 -9.10 -4.56
N LEU A 438 -17.50 -9.80 -3.48
CA LEU A 438 -16.52 -10.26 -2.50
C LEU A 438 -15.48 -11.23 -3.10
N LEU A 439 -15.87 -12.09 -4.03
CA LEU A 439 -14.94 -13.03 -4.65
C LEU A 439 -13.92 -12.30 -5.53
N THR A 440 -14.34 -11.28 -6.26
CA THR A 440 -13.45 -10.43 -7.05
C THR A 440 -12.47 -9.70 -6.12
N ALA A 441 -12.94 -9.07 -5.03
CA ALA A 441 -12.07 -8.39 -4.08
C ALA A 441 -11.03 -9.34 -3.43
N LEU A 442 -11.45 -10.53 -3.00
CA LEU A 442 -10.54 -11.54 -2.44
C LEU A 442 -9.51 -12.03 -3.48
N ARG A 443 -9.93 -12.29 -4.73
CA ARG A 443 -9.01 -12.69 -5.81
C ARG A 443 -7.98 -11.61 -6.13
N SER A 444 -8.37 -10.35 -6.05
CA SER A 444 -7.48 -9.21 -6.26
C SER A 444 -6.49 -8.99 -5.11
N SER A 445 -6.59 -9.76 -4.02
CA SER A 445 -5.73 -9.65 -2.83
C SER A 445 -4.82 -10.86 -2.60
N VAL A 446 -4.77 -11.85 -3.51
CA VAL A 446 -4.01 -13.10 -3.33
C VAL A 446 -2.98 -13.37 -4.43
N ASP A 447 -2.50 -12.32 -5.10
CA ASP A 447 -1.42 -12.37 -6.11
C ASP A 447 -1.64 -13.47 -7.18
N GLY A 448 -2.83 -13.48 -7.78
CA GLY A 448 -3.19 -14.43 -8.84
C GLY A 448 -3.37 -15.88 -8.38
N GLN A 449 -3.27 -16.18 -7.09
CA GLN A 449 -3.54 -17.51 -6.58
C GLN A 449 -5.07 -17.82 -6.61
N PRO A 450 -5.49 -19.06 -6.92
CA PRO A 450 -6.88 -19.43 -6.75
C PRO A 450 -7.24 -19.40 -5.26
N LEU A 451 -8.44 -18.93 -4.89
CA LEU A 451 -8.90 -18.91 -3.49
C LEU A 451 -8.97 -20.30 -2.84
N THR A 452 -9.08 -21.35 -3.63
CA THR A 452 -8.97 -22.74 -3.18
C THR A 452 -7.51 -23.19 -3.22
N LEU A 453 -7.04 -23.89 -2.19
CA LEU A 453 -5.68 -24.37 -2.14
C LEU A 453 -5.42 -25.41 -3.25
N ALA A 454 -4.47 -25.12 -4.10
CA ALA A 454 -4.04 -26.02 -5.16
C ALA A 454 -2.79 -26.81 -4.73
N VAL A 455 -2.74 -28.10 -4.98
CA VAL A 455 -1.53 -28.92 -4.78
C VAL A 455 -0.42 -28.39 -5.69
N GLY A 456 0.77 -28.19 -5.11
CA GLY A 456 1.92 -27.59 -5.78
C GLY A 456 2.02 -26.06 -5.63
N ALA A 457 0.96 -25.38 -5.17
CA ALA A 457 1.02 -23.94 -4.88
C ALA A 457 1.98 -23.64 -3.72
N PRO A 458 2.50 -22.42 -3.61
CA PRO A 458 3.24 -21.99 -2.43
C PRO A 458 2.44 -22.23 -1.14
N ALA A 459 3.11 -22.67 -0.09
CA ALA A 459 2.49 -22.79 1.24
C ALA A 459 2.49 -21.44 1.98
N ASP A 460 2.03 -20.40 1.27
CA ASP A 460 1.84 -19.04 1.74
C ASP A 460 0.34 -18.90 2.04
N LEU A 461 -0.03 -19.02 3.33
CA LEU A 461 -1.42 -19.22 3.73
C LEU A 461 -1.84 -18.25 4.85
N ALA A 462 -3.10 -17.84 4.82
CA ALA A 462 -3.78 -17.19 5.95
C ALA A 462 -4.76 -18.18 6.61
N VAL A 463 -4.75 -18.22 7.94
CA VAL A 463 -5.67 -18.98 8.79
C VAL A 463 -6.58 -17.98 9.51
N LEU A 464 -7.88 -18.13 9.34
CA LEU A 464 -8.88 -17.19 9.82
C LEU A 464 -9.83 -17.87 10.82
N ASP A 465 -10.25 -17.15 11.85
CA ASP A 465 -11.29 -17.63 12.79
C ASP A 465 -12.70 -17.56 12.19
N ALA A 466 -12.90 -16.84 11.07
CA ALA A 466 -14.16 -16.75 10.35
C ALA A 466 -13.95 -17.02 8.86
N ASP A 467 -14.97 -17.60 8.19
CA ASP A 467 -14.97 -17.71 6.73
C ASP A 467 -15.43 -16.36 6.13
N PRO A 468 -14.59 -15.70 5.30
CA PRO A 468 -14.96 -14.42 4.69
C PRO A 468 -16.21 -14.51 3.80
N LEU A 469 -16.55 -15.69 3.28
CA LEU A 469 -17.75 -15.90 2.46
C LEU A 469 -19.01 -16.16 3.29
N SER A 470 -18.91 -16.25 4.62
CA SER A 470 -20.08 -16.38 5.49
C SER A 470 -20.88 -15.10 5.56
N ALA A 471 -22.19 -15.21 5.64
CA ALA A 471 -23.06 -14.05 5.81
C ALA A 471 -22.71 -13.28 7.09
N GLY A 472 -22.48 -11.98 6.97
CA GLY A 472 -22.11 -11.12 8.10
C GLY A 472 -20.67 -11.28 8.60
N ALA A 473 -19.77 -11.86 7.78
CA ALA A 473 -18.35 -11.90 8.13
C ALA A 473 -17.81 -10.48 8.37
N PRO A 474 -17.03 -10.25 9.44
CA PRO A 474 -16.50 -8.93 9.79
C PRO A 474 -15.29 -8.59 8.91
N LEU A 475 -15.53 -8.26 7.63
CA LEU A 475 -14.45 -8.12 6.63
C LEU A 475 -13.36 -7.17 7.11
N ARG A 476 -13.71 -5.95 7.52
CA ARG A 476 -12.75 -4.93 7.97
C ARG A 476 -11.91 -5.36 9.19
N GLU A 477 -12.53 -6.13 10.08
CA GLU A 477 -11.94 -6.60 11.33
C GLU A 477 -11.70 -8.11 11.31
N MET A 478 -11.49 -8.70 10.11
CA MET A 478 -11.33 -10.14 9.96
C MET A 478 -10.35 -10.71 10.98
N PRO A 479 -10.79 -11.66 11.81
CA PRO A 479 -9.91 -12.25 12.81
C PRO A 479 -8.95 -13.25 12.16
N VAL A 480 -7.67 -12.88 12.11
CA VAL A 480 -6.59 -13.71 11.58
C VAL A 480 -5.95 -14.49 12.73
N ALA A 481 -6.10 -15.81 12.70
CA ALA A 481 -5.53 -16.70 13.70
C ALA A 481 -4.07 -17.06 13.41
N GLY A 482 -3.66 -17.07 12.13
CA GLY A 482 -2.28 -17.37 11.79
C GLY A 482 -1.94 -17.08 10.34
N THR A 483 -0.63 -17.01 10.07
CA THR A 483 -0.10 -16.79 8.73
C THR A 483 1.12 -17.67 8.52
N LEU A 484 1.16 -18.33 7.38
CA LEU A 484 2.31 -19.17 6.98
C LEU A 484 2.95 -18.59 5.71
N LEU A 485 4.27 -18.58 5.71
CA LEU A 485 5.09 -18.25 4.55
C LEU A 485 6.01 -19.44 4.24
N ALA A 486 5.89 -19.99 3.05
CA ALA A 486 6.59 -21.20 2.65
C ALA A 486 6.43 -22.36 3.67
N GLY A 487 5.24 -22.50 4.24
CA GLY A 487 4.92 -23.54 5.25
C GLY A 487 5.46 -23.27 6.65
N ARG A 488 6.05 -22.13 6.91
CA ARG A 488 6.56 -21.69 8.23
C ARG A 488 5.64 -20.60 8.80
N TRP A 489 5.30 -20.72 10.08
CA TRP A 489 4.52 -19.68 10.76
C TRP A 489 5.29 -18.37 10.83
N THR A 490 4.70 -17.30 10.30
CA THR A 490 5.13 -15.92 10.49
C THR A 490 4.27 -15.20 11.52
N HIS A 491 3.04 -15.69 11.72
CA HIS A 491 2.16 -15.32 12.81
C HIS A 491 1.38 -16.56 13.28
N ARG A 492 1.20 -16.73 14.60
CA ARG A 492 0.36 -17.78 15.20
C ARG A 492 -0.22 -17.27 16.51
N GLY A 493 -1.55 -17.11 16.56
CA GLY A 493 -2.30 -16.55 17.69
C GLY A 493 -3.09 -17.58 18.50
N PHE A 494 -2.89 -18.89 18.27
CA PHE A 494 -3.62 -20.00 18.93
C PHE A 494 -2.71 -21.16 19.33
#